data_adfc1cdc349abb23a888b6d93314ea11
#
_entry.id   adfc1cdc349abb23a888b6d93314ea11
#
_cell.length_a   1.000
_cell.length_b   1.000
_cell.length_c   1.000
_cell.angle_alpha   90.00
_cell.angle_beta   90.00
_cell.angle_gamma   90.00
#
_symmetry.space_group_name_H-M   'P 1'
#
loop_
_entity.id
_entity.type
_entity.pdbx_description
1 polymer ?
#
loop_
_entity_poly.entity_id
_entity_poly.type
_entity_poly.pdbx_seq_one_letter_code
_entity_poly.pdbx_strand_id
1 'polypeptide(L)'
;NQDLPLNFTNQLVNESNIFISENTTSNEINDDSIPKPPKINEKVKTIRFIASVDNELTQMENVFRLINVKLNDEGLVSLKSITNKNKVIDPDSDEFFRSLKERINLLSIYKDALQNIPLKPPMDHYYVSSPYGPRKHPVTGKYRMHHGIDLAGTWQENVSVSADGTVVFAGYHGSFGKVIRIKHNYGIMTTYGHLAKINVRRGDLVSEGQVIGKMGRTGTVSYTHL
;
A
#
# COMPACT_ATOMS: atom_id res chain seq x y z
N ASN A 1 2.81 14.79 15.58
CA ASN A 1 3.01 15.31 14.21
C ASN A 1 4.21 14.61 13.60
N GLN A 2 3.98 13.52 12.91
CA GLN A 2 4.92 12.96 11.96
C GLN A 2 4.12 12.67 10.71
N ASP A 3 4.30 13.54 9.72
CA ASP A 3 3.73 13.42 8.39
C ASP A 3 4.38 12.21 7.70
N LEU A 4 3.57 11.19 7.39
CA LEU A 4 3.96 10.11 6.50
C LEU A 4 3.98 10.65 5.08
N PRO A 5 5.09 10.54 4.33
CA PRO A 5 5.16 11.05 2.96
C PRO A 5 4.28 10.23 2.02
N LEU A 6 3.36 10.91 1.33
CA LEU A 6 2.39 10.41 0.36
C LEU A 6 3.00 9.89 -0.96
N ASN A 7 4.31 9.64 -1.02
CA ASN A 7 5.02 9.25 -2.26
C ASN A 7 5.69 7.87 -2.22
N PHE A 8 5.22 6.96 -1.36
CA PHE A 8 5.88 5.67 -1.16
C PHE A 8 5.89 4.76 -2.42
N THR A 9 4.82 4.79 -3.21
CA THR A 9 4.70 3.91 -4.40
C THR A 9 5.56 4.36 -5.58
N ASN A 10 5.78 5.65 -5.75
CA ASN A 10 6.59 6.17 -6.86
C ASN A 10 8.11 6.10 -6.60
N GLN A 11 8.53 6.06 -5.35
CA GLN A 11 9.95 5.94 -4.99
C GLN A 11 10.46 4.51 -5.19
N LEU A 12 9.64 3.49 -4.88
CA LEU A 12 9.99 2.07 -5.07
C LEU A 12 10.13 1.68 -6.56
N VAL A 13 9.37 2.34 -7.46
CA VAL A 13 9.45 2.08 -8.91
C VAL A 13 10.69 2.72 -9.54
N ASN A 14 11.14 3.87 -9.03
CA ASN A 14 12.30 4.57 -9.60
C ASN A 14 13.65 3.94 -9.21
N GLU A 15 13.77 3.35 -8.03
CA GLU A 15 15.04 2.72 -7.62
C GLU A 15 15.26 1.36 -8.30
N SER A 16 14.19 0.64 -8.68
CA SER A 16 14.31 -0.61 -9.44
C SER A 16 14.70 -0.40 -10.91
N ASN A 17 14.42 0.76 -11.48
CA ASN A 17 14.77 1.09 -12.87
C ASN A 17 16.24 1.51 -13.07
N ILE A 18 16.98 1.79 -12.00
CA ILE A 18 18.40 2.17 -12.08
C ILE A 18 19.30 0.96 -12.45
N PHE A 19 18.82 -0.27 -12.24
CA PHE A 19 19.62 -1.48 -12.51
C PHE A 19 19.49 -2.05 -13.94
N ILE A 20 18.57 -1.53 -14.79
CA ILE A 20 18.31 -2.10 -16.13
C ILE A 20 18.88 -1.24 -17.28
N SER A 21 19.39 -0.03 -17.02
CA SER A 21 19.78 0.91 -18.09
C SER A 21 21.27 1.02 -18.40
N GLU A 22 22.14 0.15 -17.87
CA GLU A 22 23.59 0.20 -18.16
C GLU A 22 24.06 -0.73 -19.28
N ASN A 23 23.23 -1.04 -20.26
CA ASN A 23 23.70 -1.67 -21.50
C ASN A 23 23.20 -0.92 -22.73
N THR A 24 23.78 0.27 -23.02
CA THR A 24 23.84 0.76 -24.41
C THR A 24 25.00 1.76 -24.59
N THR A 25 25.94 1.32 -25.41
CA THR A 25 26.84 2.07 -26.30
C THR A 25 27.78 3.11 -25.71
N SER A 26 29.01 2.67 -25.60
CA SER A 26 30.25 3.44 -25.50
C SER A 26 30.45 4.38 -26.69
N ASN A 27 30.62 5.68 -26.41
CA ASN A 27 31.48 6.55 -27.20
C ASN A 27 32.64 6.98 -26.30
N GLU A 28 33.85 6.55 -26.67
CA GLU A 28 35.08 6.88 -25.97
C GLU A 28 35.39 8.36 -26.11
N ILE A 29 35.30 9.09 -24.98
CA ILE A 29 35.98 10.36 -24.79
C ILE A 29 37.05 10.08 -23.75
N ASN A 30 38.32 10.02 -24.21
CA ASN A 30 39.48 9.92 -23.35
C ASN A 30 39.69 11.25 -22.62
N ASP A 31 39.23 11.34 -21.37
CA ASP A 31 39.62 12.38 -20.42
C ASP A 31 40.25 11.72 -19.20
N ASP A 32 41.59 11.74 -19.15
CA ASP A 32 42.43 11.11 -18.10
C ASP A 32 42.43 11.86 -16.76
N SER A 33 41.58 12.89 -16.58
CA SER A 33 41.60 13.75 -15.39
C SER A 33 40.54 13.39 -14.33
N ILE A 34 39.59 12.46 -14.62
CA ILE A 34 38.57 12.05 -13.65
C ILE A 34 39.06 10.79 -12.94
N PRO A 35 39.23 10.78 -11.58
CA PRO A 35 39.59 9.57 -10.88
C PRO A 35 38.49 8.50 -11.11
N LYS A 36 38.88 7.38 -11.74
CA LYS A 36 37.98 6.26 -11.97
C LYS A 36 37.43 5.79 -10.62
N PRO A 37 36.10 5.62 -10.49
CA PRO A 37 35.53 5.13 -9.24
C PRO A 37 36.18 3.79 -8.87
N PRO A 38 36.42 3.53 -7.56
CA PRO A 38 37.10 2.32 -7.13
C PRO A 38 36.31 1.11 -7.63
N LYS A 39 37.00 0.15 -8.27
CA LYS A 39 36.40 -1.12 -8.70
C LYS A 39 35.82 -1.82 -7.44
N ILE A 40 34.50 -1.74 -7.26
CA ILE A 40 33.81 -2.41 -6.16
C ILE A 40 33.91 -3.91 -6.45
N ASN A 41 34.48 -4.66 -5.52
CA ASN A 41 34.57 -6.14 -5.60
C ASN A 41 33.16 -6.70 -5.73
N GLU A 42 32.95 -7.68 -6.62
CA GLU A 42 31.66 -8.36 -6.84
C GLU A 42 31.03 -8.87 -5.53
N LYS A 43 31.82 -9.39 -4.61
CA LYS A 43 31.35 -9.79 -3.26
C LYS A 43 30.69 -8.64 -2.49
N VAL A 44 31.24 -7.43 -2.59
CA VAL A 44 30.66 -6.23 -1.94
C VAL A 44 29.35 -5.82 -2.60
N LYS A 45 29.23 -5.93 -3.93
CA LYS A 45 27.97 -5.66 -4.63
C LYS A 45 26.88 -6.63 -4.19
N THR A 46 27.21 -7.91 -4.10
CA THR A 46 26.29 -8.96 -3.68
C THR A 46 25.80 -8.78 -2.25
N ILE A 47 26.71 -8.43 -1.31
CA ILE A 47 26.33 -8.13 0.08
C ILE A 47 25.41 -6.90 0.17
N ARG A 48 25.69 -5.84 -0.60
CA ARG A 48 24.83 -4.64 -0.66
C ARG A 48 23.45 -4.96 -1.22
N PHE A 49 23.37 -5.80 -2.25
CA PHE A 49 22.10 -6.24 -2.82
C PHE A 49 21.23 -6.97 -1.78
N ILE A 50 21.82 -7.92 -1.02
CA ILE A 50 21.09 -8.63 0.05
C ILE A 50 20.63 -7.66 1.13
N ALA A 51 21.46 -6.73 1.56
CA ALA A 51 21.09 -5.73 2.55
C ALA A 51 19.93 -4.84 2.06
N SER A 52 19.90 -4.52 0.77
CA SER A 52 18.77 -3.81 0.15
C SER A 52 17.48 -4.64 0.19
N VAL A 53 17.54 -5.90 -0.17
CA VAL A 53 16.38 -6.82 -0.11
C VAL A 53 15.88 -6.99 1.32
N ASP A 54 16.77 -7.18 2.30
CA ASP A 54 16.40 -7.30 3.72
C ASP A 54 15.77 -6.02 4.27
N ASN A 55 16.24 -4.85 3.82
CA ASN A 55 15.63 -3.57 4.18
C ASN A 55 14.23 -3.43 3.61
N GLU A 56 14.03 -3.77 2.32
CA GLU A 56 12.72 -3.72 1.66
C GLU A 56 11.72 -4.66 2.36
N LEU A 57 12.12 -5.91 2.65
CA LEU A 57 11.31 -6.87 3.40
C LEU A 57 10.93 -6.34 4.79
N THR A 58 11.89 -5.72 5.50
CA THR A 58 11.63 -5.12 6.82
C THR A 58 10.61 -3.99 6.75
N GLN A 59 10.68 -3.15 5.72
CA GLN A 59 9.71 -2.07 5.51
C GLN A 59 8.31 -2.64 5.25
N MET A 60 8.18 -3.67 4.41
CA MET A 60 6.91 -4.34 4.14
C MET A 60 6.33 -4.99 5.40
N GLU A 61 7.13 -5.69 6.20
CA GLU A 61 6.68 -6.25 7.48
C GLU A 61 6.17 -5.17 8.45
N ASN A 62 6.81 -4.00 8.48
CA ASN A 62 6.35 -2.88 9.28
C ASN A 62 4.99 -2.36 8.82
N VAL A 63 4.74 -2.27 7.50
CA VAL A 63 3.43 -1.88 6.96
C VAL A 63 2.37 -2.89 7.40
N PHE A 64 2.57 -4.19 7.20
CA PHE A 64 1.62 -5.23 7.64
C PHE A 64 1.31 -5.15 9.14
N ARG A 65 2.33 -4.89 9.95
CA ARG A 65 2.17 -4.71 11.40
C ARG A 65 1.32 -3.48 11.75
N LEU A 66 1.54 -2.35 11.06
CA LEU A 66 0.79 -1.11 11.29
C LEU A 66 -0.69 -1.25 10.96
N ILE A 67 -1.03 -1.97 9.90
CA ILE A 67 -2.42 -2.21 9.49
C ILE A 67 -3.03 -3.44 10.20
N ASN A 68 -2.30 -4.07 11.12
CA ASN A 68 -2.71 -5.25 11.89
C ASN A 68 -3.21 -6.42 11.01
N VAL A 69 -2.68 -6.55 9.81
CA VAL A 69 -2.95 -7.69 8.93
C VAL A 69 -2.11 -8.86 9.40
N LYS A 70 -2.78 -9.92 9.83
CA LYS A 70 -2.14 -11.19 10.16
C LYS A 70 -1.97 -11.98 8.88
N LEU A 71 -0.75 -12.03 8.37
CA LEU A 71 -0.39 -12.84 7.20
C LEU A 71 -0.23 -14.33 7.53
N ASN A 72 -0.53 -14.75 8.77
CA ASN A 72 -0.15 -16.04 9.33
C ASN A 72 -0.93 -17.25 8.80
N ASP A 73 -2.11 -17.06 8.21
CA ASP A 73 -2.98 -18.18 7.84
C ASP A 73 -2.63 -18.82 6.49
N GLU A 74 -1.73 -18.21 5.71
CA GLU A 74 -1.33 -18.69 4.38
C GLU A 74 0.18 -19.02 4.27
N GLY A 75 0.85 -19.31 5.39
CA GLY A 75 2.24 -19.79 5.34
C GLY A 75 3.29 -18.70 5.10
N LEU A 76 3.00 -17.47 5.39
CA LEU A 76 3.96 -16.37 5.33
C LEU A 76 4.99 -16.53 6.45
N VAL A 77 6.15 -16.97 6.06
CA VAL A 77 7.32 -17.10 6.93
C VAL A 77 7.83 -15.69 7.24
N SER A 78 7.98 -15.37 8.52
CA SER A 78 8.57 -14.09 8.92
C SER A 78 10.01 -13.98 8.46
N LEU A 79 10.46 -12.79 8.05
CA LEU A 79 11.86 -12.50 7.74
C LEU A 79 12.82 -12.96 8.84
N LYS A 80 12.40 -12.88 10.12
CA LYS A 80 13.18 -13.32 11.27
C LYS A 80 13.57 -14.81 11.21
N SER A 81 12.77 -15.67 10.57
CA SER A 81 13.08 -17.08 10.42
C SER A 81 14.09 -17.36 9.29
N ILE A 82 14.21 -16.45 8.33
CA ILE A 82 15.12 -16.58 7.19
C ILE A 82 16.46 -15.90 7.48
N THR A 83 16.44 -14.77 8.21
CA THR A 83 17.65 -14.03 8.58
C THR A 83 18.23 -14.55 9.90
N ASN A 84 19.14 -15.49 9.85
CA ASN A 84 20.01 -15.76 10.99
C ASN A 84 21.06 -14.63 11.05
N LYS A 85 20.75 -13.58 11.83
CA LYS A 85 21.43 -12.25 11.81
C LYS A 85 22.93 -12.27 12.12
N ASN A 86 23.50 -13.43 12.56
CA ASN A 86 24.86 -13.50 13.05
C ASN A 86 25.78 -14.37 12.20
N LYS A 87 25.33 -14.94 11.08
CA LYS A 87 26.16 -15.78 10.23
C LYS A 87 26.58 -15.01 8.98
N VAL A 88 27.87 -14.74 8.89
CA VAL A 88 28.47 -14.29 7.63
C VAL A 88 28.48 -15.51 6.70
N ILE A 89 27.57 -15.53 5.74
CA ILE A 89 27.49 -16.62 4.74
C ILE A 89 28.42 -16.23 3.59
N ASP A 90 29.30 -17.18 3.18
CA ASP A 90 30.15 -16.95 2.01
C ASP A 90 29.27 -16.78 0.75
N PRO A 91 29.45 -15.67 0.00
CA PRO A 91 28.67 -15.41 -1.21
C PRO A 91 28.76 -16.49 -2.30
N ASP A 92 29.78 -17.34 -2.28
CA ASP A 92 29.99 -18.40 -3.27
C ASP A 92 29.44 -19.77 -2.79
N SER A 93 28.77 -19.82 -1.62
CA SER A 93 28.26 -21.07 -1.05
C SER A 93 26.83 -21.40 -1.50
N ASP A 94 26.46 -22.68 -1.55
CA ASP A 94 25.11 -23.17 -1.82
C ASP A 94 24.09 -22.64 -0.76
N GLU A 95 24.55 -22.45 0.49
CA GLU A 95 23.75 -21.91 1.57
C GLU A 95 23.36 -20.45 1.27
N PHE A 96 24.29 -19.69 0.69
CA PHE A 96 24.04 -18.32 0.26
C PHE A 96 22.95 -18.26 -0.82
N PHE A 97 23.08 -19.06 -1.90
CA PHE A 97 22.10 -19.09 -2.98
C PHE A 97 20.72 -19.54 -2.50
N ARG A 98 20.64 -20.49 -1.59
CA ARG A 98 19.39 -20.92 -0.96
C ARG A 98 18.75 -19.78 -0.18
N SER A 99 19.51 -19.11 0.67
CA SER A 99 19.07 -17.97 1.47
C SER A 99 18.61 -16.79 0.62
N LEU A 100 19.30 -16.52 -0.49
CA LEU A 100 18.89 -15.49 -1.45
C LEU A 100 17.57 -15.87 -2.14
N LYS A 101 17.41 -17.10 -2.57
CA LYS A 101 16.16 -17.59 -3.19
C LYS A 101 14.97 -17.47 -2.23
N GLU A 102 15.15 -17.79 -0.96
CA GLU A 102 14.11 -17.65 0.07
C GLU A 102 13.69 -16.18 0.27
N ARG A 103 14.64 -15.24 0.28
CA ARG A 103 14.37 -13.80 0.38
C ARG A 103 13.61 -13.26 -0.84
N ILE A 104 14.03 -13.65 -2.05
CA ILE A 104 13.36 -13.24 -3.29
C ILE A 104 11.93 -13.78 -3.31
N ASN A 105 11.72 -15.03 -2.91
CA ASN A 105 10.40 -15.61 -2.82
C ASN A 105 9.52 -14.87 -1.80
N LEU A 106 10.05 -14.56 -0.61
CA LEU A 106 9.34 -13.79 0.40
C LEU A 106 8.99 -12.38 -0.08
N LEU A 107 9.92 -11.72 -0.79
CA LEU A 107 9.68 -10.41 -1.39
C LEU A 107 8.53 -10.45 -2.40
N SER A 108 8.49 -11.47 -3.25
CA SER A 108 7.38 -11.67 -4.20
C SER A 108 6.05 -11.84 -3.48
N ILE A 109 6.00 -12.67 -2.44
CA ILE A 109 4.79 -12.90 -1.62
C ILE A 109 4.32 -11.60 -0.94
N TYR A 110 5.25 -10.84 -0.37
CA TYR A 110 4.90 -9.57 0.28
C TYR A 110 4.42 -8.51 -0.71
N LYS A 111 5.03 -8.42 -1.90
CA LYS A 111 4.56 -7.52 -2.97
C LYS A 111 3.16 -7.88 -3.41
N ASP A 112 2.88 -9.16 -3.65
CA ASP A 112 1.54 -9.64 -3.99
C ASP A 112 0.53 -9.32 -2.88
N ALA A 113 0.89 -9.57 -1.63
CA ALA A 113 0.03 -9.24 -0.49
C ALA A 113 -0.28 -7.74 -0.40
N LEU A 114 0.70 -6.85 -0.61
CA LEU A 114 0.50 -5.39 -0.60
C LEU A 114 -0.44 -4.92 -1.71
N GLN A 115 -0.39 -5.53 -2.90
CA GLN A 115 -1.30 -5.21 -4.00
C GLN A 115 -2.76 -5.57 -3.68
N ASN A 116 -2.97 -6.55 -2.80
CA ASN A 116 -4.30 -7.02 -2.39
C ASN A 116 -4.88 -6.28 -1.17
N ILE A 117 -4.14 -5.32 -0.60
CA ILE A 117 -4.58 -4.50 0.54
C ILE A 117 -5.10 -3.15 0.05
N PRO A 118 -6.23 -2.63 0.57
CA PRO A 118 -6.83 -1.38 0.12
C PRO A 118 -6.05 -0.15 0.61
N LEU A 119 -4.87 0.09 0.03
CA LEU A 119 -4.00 1.22 0.34
C LEU A 119 -4.27 2.44 -0.57
N LYS A 120 -4.91 2.24 -1.71
CA LYS A 120 -5.20 3.31 -2.66
C LYS A 120 -6.36 4.17 -2.18
N PRO A 121 -6.26 5.51 -2.25
CA PRO A 121 -7.38 6.39 -1.98
C PRO A 121 -8.55 6.10 -2.91
N PRO A 122 -9.81 6.20 -2.42
CA PRO A 122 -11.00 5.90 -3.24
C PRO A 122 -11.40 7.03 -4.20
N MET A 123 -10.70 8.15 -4.20
CA MET A 123 -10.97 9.34 -5.02
C MET A 123 -9.66 9.96 -5.46
N ASP A 124 -9.63 10.54 -6.68
CA ASP A 124 -8.41 11.17 -7.23
C ASP A 124 -8.20 12.58 -6.66
N HIS A 125 -9.30 13.33 -6.47
CA HIS A 125 -9.25 14.69 -5.94
C HIS A 125 -10.09 14.79 -4.67
N TYR A 126 -9.43 14.91 -3.53
CA TYR A 126 -10.09 14.99 -2.23
C TYR A 126 -9.23 15.73 -1.21
N TYR A 127 -9.89 16.17 -0.14
CA TYR A 127 -9.22 16.54 1.10
C TYR A 127 -9.91 15.83 2.28
N VAL A 128 -9.17 15.61 3.35
CA VAL A 128 -9.71 15.01 4.58
C VAL A 128 -10.46 16.10 5.35
N SER A 129 -11.80 16.04 5.33
CA SER A 129 -12.65 16.98 6.04
C SER A 129 -12.87 16.60 7.51
N SER A 130 -12.73 15.30 7.85
CA SER A 130 -12.75 14.83 9.23
C SER A 130 -11.93 13.54 9.37
N PRO A 131 -10.94 13.51 10.29
CA PRO A 131 -10.12 12.34 10.53
C PRO A 131 -10.85 11.25 11.34
N TYR A 132 -10.24 10.07 11.41
CA TYR A 132 -10.60 9.01 12.34
C TYR A 132 -10.31 9.44 13.78
N GLY A 133 -11.16 9.03 14.71
CA GLY A 133 -10.91 9.24 16.12
C GLY A 133 -12.06 9.96 16.86
N PRO A 134 -11.85 10.29 18.15
CA PRO A 134 -12.84 10.98 18.95
C PRO A 134 -13.02 12.43 18.45
N ARG A 135 -14.26 12.80 18.14
CA ARG A 135 -14.61 14.17 17.74
C ARG A 135 -15.87 14.66 18.46
N LYS A 136 -15.95 15.97 18.66
CA LYS A 136 -17.14 16.61 19.19
C LYS A 136 -18.23 16.60 18.11
N HIS A 137 -19.39 16.02 18.42
CA HIS A 137 -20.49 15.98 17.47
C HIS A 137 -21.02 17.41 17.25
N PRO A 138 -21.09 17.92 16.01
CA PRO A 138 -21.36 19.33 15.74
C PRO A 138 -22.74 19.79 16.22
N VAL A 139 -23.74 18.90 16.24
CA VAL A 139 -25.11 19.21 16.65
C VAL A 139 -25.33 19.01 18.15
N THR A 140 -24.86 17.91 18.70
CA THR A 140 -25.14 17.53 20.11
C THR A 140 -24.08 18.00 21.09
N GLY A 141 -22.94 18.44 20.62
CA GLY A 141 -21.78 18.82 21.44
C GLY A 141 -21.11 17.68 22.19
N LYS A 142 -21.63 16.46 22.13
CA LYS A 142 -21.06 15.27 22.81
C LYS A 142 -19.91 14.70 22.02
N TYR A 143 -18.89 14.19 22.71
CA TYR A 143 -17.81 13.44 22.07
C TYR A 143 -18.33 12.10 21.55
N ARG A 144 -18.01 11.79 20.29
CA ARG A 144 -18.30 10.52 19.63
C ARG A 144 -17.09 10.05 18.85
N MET A 145 -16.88 8.72 18.86
CA MET A 145 -15.87 8.10 18.02
C MET A 145 -16.28 8.13 16.56
N HIS A 146 -15.41 8.65 15.70
CA HIS A 146 -15.53 8.55 14.26
C HIS A 146 -14.75 7.32 13.77
N HIS A 147 -15.46 6.32 13.30
CA HIS A 147 -14.90 5.02 12.88
C HIS A 147 -14.44 5.00 11.42
N GLY A 148 -14.23 6.14 10.82
CA GLY A 148 -13.78 6.30 9.44
C GLY A 148 -13.09 7.64 9.24
N ILE A 149 -12.83 7.96 7.98
CA ILE A 149 -12.37 9.28 7.55
C ILE A 149 -13.41 9.87 6.62
N ASP A 150 -13.71 11.16 6.76
CA ASP A 150 -14.59 11.87 5.84
C ASP A 150 -13.72 12.54 4.77
N LEU A 151 -13.88 12.10 3.52
CA LEU A 151 -13.25 12.69 2.35
C LEU A 151 -14.23 13.63 1.66
N ALA A 152 -13.80 14.84 1.35
CA ALA A 152 -14.56 15.82 0.59
C ALA A 152 -13.85 16.15 -0.71
N GLY A 153 -14.61 16.38 -1.77
CA GLY A 153 -14.13 16.67 -3.11
C GLY A 153 -15.22 17.32 -3.96
N THR A 154 -15.08 17.25 -5.28
CA THR A 154 -16.07 17.78 -6.20
C THR A 154 -17.37 16.97 -6.12
N TRP A 155 -18.51 17.66 -6.19
CA TRP A 155 -19.83 17.00 -6.17
C TRP A 155 -19.95 15.95 -7.26
N GLN A 156 -20.38 14.73 -6.91
CA GLN A 156 -20.45 13.56 -7.78
C GLN A 156 -19.11 13.10 -8.37
N GLU A 157 -18.00 13.41 -7.70
CA GLU A 157 -16.71 12.78 -7.98
C GLU A 157 -16.82 11.26 -8.02
N ASN A 158 -16.03 10.62 -8.87
CA ASN A 158 -15.97 9.16 -8.91
C ASN A 158 -15.43 8.61 -7.60
N VAL A 159 -16.10 7.57 -7.11
CA VAL A 159 -15.61 6.76 -5.99
C VAL A 159 -15.21 5.41 -6.56
N SER A 160 -13.94 5.10 -6.41
CA SER A 160 -13.32 3.87 -6.91
C SER A 160 -12.96 2.93 -5.77
N VAL A 161 -12.85 1.64 -6.08
CA VAL A 161 -12.45 0.64 -5.09
C VAL A 161 -10.94 0.71 -4.85
N SER A 162 -10.56 0.57 -3.57
CA SER A 162 -9.16 0.73 -3.11
C SER A 162 -8.28 -0.50 -3.31
N ALA A 163 -8.85 -1.67 -3.58
CA ALA A 163 -8.18 -2.94 -3.92
C ALA A 163 -9.21 -3.92 -4.48
N ASP A 164 -8.76 -4.99 -5.13
CA ASP A 164 -9.61 -6.06 -5.61
C ASP A 164 -10.48 -6.65 -4.50
N GLY A 165 -11.71 -7.05 -4.84
CA GLY A 165 -12.60 -7.61 -3.84
C GLY A 165 -13.98 -8.01 -4.35
N THR A 166 -14.84 -8.41 -3.41
CA THR A 166 -16.22 -8.78 -3.69
C THR A 166 -17.17 -7.85 -2.95
N VAL A 167 -18.16 -7.31 -3.65
CA VAL A 167 -19.21 -6.47 -3.07
C VAL A 167 -20.11 -7.33 -2.18
N VAL A 168 -20.04 -7.12 -0.87
CA VAL A 168 -20.88 -7.84 0.10
C VAL A 168 -22.18 -7.11 0.43
N PHE A 169 -22.21 -5.80 0.20
CA PHE A 169 -23.41 -4.97 0.36
C PHE A 169 -23.38 -3.77 -0.59
N ALA A 170 -24.52 -3.45 -1.21
CA ALA A 170 -24.73 -2.25 -2.01
C ALA A 170 -26.19 -1.81 -1.86
N GLY A 171 -26.44 -0.66 -1.22
CA GLY A 171 -27.80 -0.21 -0.96
C GLY A 171 -27.88 0.93 0.05
N TYR A 172 -29.07 1.21 0.58
CA TYR A 172 -29.29 2.21 1.64
C TYR A 172 -29.19 1.54 3.02
N HIS A 173 -28.42 2.13 3.94
CA HIS A 173 -28.26 1.58 5.29
C HIS A 173 -28.08 2.70 6.33
N GLY A 174 -29.15 2.97 7.07
CA GLY A 174 -29.17 3.84 8.25
C GLY A 174 -28.44 5.19 8.06
N SER A 175 -27.58 5.51 8.98
CA SER A 175 -26.82 6.78 8.96
C SER A 175 -25.82 6.89 7.82
N PHE A 176 -25.38 5.75 7.24
CA PHE A 176 -24.46 5.75 6.09
C PHE A 176 -25.10 6.20 4.78
N GLY A 177 -26.46 6.25 4.72
CA GLY A 177 -27.16 6.54 3.47
C GLY A 177 -26.94 5.45 2.43
N LYS A 178 -26.69 5.83 1.18
CA LYS A 178 -26.24 4.87 0.15
C LYS A 178 -24.82 4.46 0.44
N VAL A 179 -24.60 3.15 0.58
CA VAL A 179 -23.34 2.59 1.03
C VAL A 179 -22.99 1.32 0.25
N ILE A 180 -21.70 1.14 0.00
CA ILE A 180 -21.11 -0.08 -0.56
C ILE A 180 -20.14 -0.63 0.49
N ARG A 181 -20.17 -1.96 0.69
CA ARG A 181 -19.17 -2.68 1.49
C ARG A 181 -18.51 -3.73 0.62
N ILE A 182 -17.19 -3.76 0.65
CA ILE A 182 -16.38 -4.66 -0.17
C ILE A 182 -15.50 -5.48 0.76
N LYS A 183 -15.53 -6.81 0.58
CA LYS A 183 -14.62 -7.73 1.23
C LYS A 183 -13.42 -7.94 0.33
N HIS A 184 -12.25 -7.65 0.85
CA HIS A 184 -10.95 -7.87 0.24
C HIS A 184 -10.28 -9.12 0.79
N ASN A 185 -9.09 -9.42 0.28
CA ASN A 185 -8.23 -10.46 0.82
C ASN A 185 -7.84 -10.16 2.28
N TYR A 186 -7.28 -11.14 2.96
CA TYR A 186 -6.82 -11.05 4.37
C TYR A 186 -7.90 -10.60 5.37
N GLY A 187 -9.18 -10.81 5.06
CA GLY A 187 -10.31 -10.45 5.93
C GLY A 187 -10.59 -8.94 6.05
N ILE A 188 -9.94 -8.12 5.23
CA ILE A 188 -10.15 -6.68 5.23
C ILE A 188 -11.49 -6.35 4.59
N MET A 189 -12.17 -5.34 5.15
CA MET A 189 -13.42 -4.81 4.58
C MET A 189 -13.35 -3.29 4.46
N THR A 190 -13.68 -2.76 3.28
CA THR A 190 -13.87 -1.32 3.09
C THR A 190 -15.35 -0.96 3.03
N THR A 191 -15.68 0.24 3.50
CA THR A 191 -17.05 0.79 3.50
C THR A 191 -17.03 2.18 2.89
N TYR A 192 -17.81 2.38 1.84
CA TYR A 192 -17.94 3.65 1.11
C TYR A 192 -19.35 4.18 1.34
N GLY A 193 -19.50 5.15 2.23
CA GLY A 193 -20.77 5.71 2.64
C GLY A 193 -21.14 7.02 1.97
N HIS A 194 -22.34 7.52 2.28
CA HIS A 194 -22.89 8.83 1.87
C HIS A 194 -22.96 9.05 0.35
N LEU A 195 -22.97 7.97 -0.45
CA LEU A 195 -22.91 8.02 -1.90
C LEU A 195 -24.16 8.70 -2.52
N ALA A 196 -23.97 9.44 -3.60
CA ALA A 196 -25.07 9.94 -4.44
C ALA A 196 -25.62 8.81 -5.32
N LYS A 197 -24.72 7.97 -5.87
CA LYS A 197 -25.06 6.88 -6.78
C LYS A 197 -24.23 5.64 -6.47
N ILE A 198 -24.84 4.47 -6.62
CA ILE A 198 -24.21 3.16 -6.56
C ILE A 198 -24.22 2.56 -7.97
N ASN A 199 -23.08 2.07 -8.44
CA ASN A 199 -22.91 1.50 -9.79
C ASN A 199 -22.69 -0.01 -9.78
N VAL A 200 -22.67 -0.64 -8.61
CA VAL A 200 -22.40 -2.07 -8.41
C VAL A 200 -23.50 -2.72 -7.58
N ARG A 201 -23.56 -4.06 -7.59
CA ARG A 201 -24.53 -4.86 -6.84
C ARG A 201 -23.80 -5.84 -5.93
N ARG A 202 -24.51 -6.34 -4.92
CA ARG A 202 -24.00 -7.42 -4.06
C ARG A 202 -23.65 -8.64 -4.92
N GLY A 203 -22.46 -9.20 -4.71
CA GLY A 203 -21.92 -10.33 -5.43
C GLY A 203 -20.97 -9.96 -6.58
N ASP A 204 -20.94 -8.69 -7.01
CA ASP A 204 -20.03 -8.26 -8.06
C ASP A 204 -18.57 -8.40 -7.60
N LEU A 205 -17.72 -8.91 -8.49
CA LEU A 205 -16.26 -8.82 -8.36
C LEU A 205 -15.82 -7.46 -8.89
N VAL A 206 -14.95 -6.81 -8.17
CA VAL A 206 -14.45 -5.46 -8.50
C VAL A 206 -12.93 -5.43 -8.41
N SER A 207 -12.31 -4.72 -9.34
CA SER A 207 -10.85 -4.55 -9.39
C SER A 207 -10.45 -3.18 -8.89
N GLU A 208 -9.23 -3.06 -8.34
CA GLU A 208 -8.65 -1.80 -7.87
C GLU A 208 -8.82 -0.69 -8.92
N GLY A 209 -9.24 0.50 -8.48
CA GLY A 209 -9.49 1.65 -9.35
C GLY A 209 -10.81 1.61 -10.14
N GLN A 210 -11.58 0.51 -10.09
CA GLN A 210 -12.89 0.45 -10.73
C GLN A 210 -13.86 1.42 -10.04
N VAL A 211 -14.58 2.23 -10.84
CA VAL A 211 -15.59 3.17 -10.33
C VAL A 211 -16.83 2.42 -9.86
N ILE A 212 -17.09 2.45 -8.55
CA ILE A 212 -18.21 1.77 -7.90
C ILE A 212 -19.38 2.68 -7.55
N GLY A 213 -19.17 3.99 -7.56
CA GLY A 213 -20.21 4.95 -7.22
C GLY A 213 -19.81 6.40 -7.47
N LYS A 214 -20.64 7.31 -6.96
CA LYS A 214 -20.41 8.74 -7.00
C LYS A 214 -20.48 9.30 -5.59
N MET A 215 -19.58 10.22 -5.26
CA MET A 215 -19.59 10.99 -4.01
C MET A 215 -20.93 11.71 -3.84
N GLY A 216 -21.45 11.71 -2.62
CA GLY A 216 -22.75 12.31 -2.34
C GLY A 216 -22.89 12.81 -0.91
N ARG A 217 -24.14 12.98 -0.49
CA ARG A 217 -24.52 13.49 0.82
C ARG A 217 -25.75 12.77 1.36
N THR A 218 -25.91 11.49 1.09
CA THR A 218 -27.06 10.71 1.58
C THR A 218 -26.82 10.21 3.02
N GLY A 219 -27.90 9.96 3.75
CA GLY A 219 -27.83 9.57 5.17
C GLY A 219 -27.63 10.74 6.11
N THR A 220 -27.11 10.48 7.32
CA THR A 220 -26.87 11.51 8.33
C THR A 220 -25.50 12.15 8.09
N VAL A 221 -25.44 13.19 7.29
CA VAL A 221 -24.23 13.99 7.09
C VAL A 221 -24.29 15.19 8.02
N SER A 222 -23.33 15.31 8.92
CA SER A 222 -23.23 16.49 9.80
C SER A 222 -22.71 17.68 8.99
N TYR A 223 -23.63 18.58 8.62
CA TYR A 223 -23.25 19.83 7.97
C TYR A 223 -22.73 20.83 8.99
N THR A 224 -21.48 21.16 8.88
CA THR A 224 -20.96 22.43 9.39
C THR A 224 -19.87 22.89 8.45
N HIS A 225 -20.28 23.39 7.27
CA HIS A 225 -19.54 24.48 6.60
C HIS A 225 -20.32 24.89 5.35
N LEU A 226 -20.94 26.03 5.46
CA LEU A 226 -21.11 26.96 4.35
C LEU A 226 -19.78 27.59 4.03
#